data_25a8261b22e3eacbe320a637b926f342
#
_entry.id   25a8261b22e3eacbe320a637b926f342
#
_cell.length_a   1.000
_cell.length_b   1.000
_cell.length_c   1.000
_cell.angle_alpha   90.00
_cell.angle_beta   90.00
_cell.angle_gamma   90.00
#
_symmetry.space_group_name_H-M   'P 1'
#
loop_
_entity.id
_entity.type
_entity.pdbx_description
1 polymer ?
#
loop_
_entity_poly.entity_id
_entity_poly.type
_entity_poly.pdbx_seq_one_letter_code
_entity_poly.pdbx_strand_id
1 'polypeptide(L)'
;LLILRLMDYMENAKSWILGDYDEATKEAVHQLIDSGDMAALEDAFYRKLEFGTGGLRGKMGVGTNRMNKYTVGMATQGLANYILKNVPGENHSVCISFDSRNNSAEFARITAHVLANNGISVWLYDRLRPIPLLSFAVRTKKATAGVMITASHNPKEYNGYKVFWSDGAQIISPVDKDIVAEVNKITDPSMVKFEPGDKCAEITLMGDEMDKAYMDAVTTLMLSPESVARHSDMKIVYTPSRFGRAHRS
;
A
#
# COMPACT_ATOMS: atom_id res chain seq x y z
N LEU A 1 8.49 -28.81 20.65
CA LEU A 1 8.56 -27.81 19.53
C LEU A 1 7.17 -27.51 18.94
N LEU A 2 6.33 -28.54 18.65
CA LEU A 2 4.99 -28.33 18.07
C LEU A 2 4.04 -27.63 19.05
N ILE A 3 4.06 -28.00 20.32
CA ILE A 3 3.23 -27.40 21.38
C ILE A 3 3.63 -25.94 21.65
N LEU A 4 4.92 -25.61 21.66
CA LEU A 4 5.40 -24.23 21.80
C LEU A 4 4.99 -23.35 20.62
N ARG A 5 4.98 -23.89 19.39
CA ARG A 5 4.48 -23.20 18.21
C ARG A 5 2.96 -22.96 18.25
N LEU A 6 2.20 -23.94 18.74
CA LEU A 6 0.75 -23.85 18.93
C LEU A 6 0.35 -22.79 19.96
N MET A 7 1.15 -22.56 20.99
CA MET A 7 0.90 -21.52 22.00
C MET A 7 1.16 -20.11 21.43
N ASP A 8 2.17 -19.95 20.56
CA ASP A 8 2.65 -18.65 20.09
C ASP A 8 1.62 -17.94 19.20
N TYR A 9 1.05 -18.59 18.19
CA TYR A 9 0.08 -17.94 17.29
C TYR A 9 -1.30 -17.75 17.95
N MET A 10 -1.70 -18.63 18.87
CA MET A 10 -2.92 -18.45 19.64
C MET A 10 -2.79 -17.26 20.61
N GLU A 11 -1.63 -17.09 21.25
CA GLU A 11 -1.35 -15.94 22.11
C GLU A 11 -1.34 -14.64 21.28
N ASN A 12 -0.74 -14.67 20.08
CA ASN A 12 -0.78 -13.55 19.16
C ASN A 12 -2.23 -13.19 18.77
N ALA A 13 -3.08 -14.17 18.46
CA ALA A 13 -4.49 -13.93 18.14
C ALA A 13 -5.24 -13.32 19.33
N LYS A 14 -5.05 -13.88 20.54
CA LYS A 14 -5.66 -13.34 21.78
C LYS A 14 -5.19 -11.92 22.08
N SER A 15 -3.93 -11.59 21.79
CA SER A 15 -3.42 -10.23 21.98
C SER A 15 -4.14 -9.20 21.09
N TRP A 16 -4.65 -9.61 19.92
CA TRP A 16 -5.46 -8.74 19.05
C TRP A 16 -6.85 -8.50 19.62
N ILE A 17 -7.44 -9.46 20.35
CA ILE A 17 -8.73 -9.28 21.02
C ILE A 17 -8.60 -8.30 22.20
N LEU A 18 -7.50 -8.42 22.96
CA LEU A 18 -7.27 -7.62 24.17
C LEU A 18 -6.63 -6.25 23.89
N GLY A 19 -6.03 -6.08 22.71
CA GLY A 19 -5.27 -4.90 22.33
C GLY A 19 -6.15 -3.76 21.82
N ASP A 20 -5.49 -2.68 21.39
CA ASP A 20 -6.11 -1.48 20.84
C ASP A 20 -6.46 -1.67 19.36
N TYR A 21 -7.42 -2.55 19.10
CA TYR A 21 -7.97 -2.83 17.77
C TYR A 21 -9.45 -2.47 17.75
N ASP A 22 -9.98 -2.13 16.55
CA ASP A 22 -11.42 -1.88 16.42
C ASP A 22 -12.26 -3.14 16.63
N GLU A 23 -13.53 -2.94 17.03
CA GLU A 23 -14.44 -4.03 17.38
C GLU A 23 -14.70 -4.99 16.21
N ALA A 24 -14.74 -4.50 14.96
CA ALA A 24 -14.92 -5.36 13.80
C ALA A 24 -13.70 -6.28 13.59
N THR A 25 -12.50 -5.78 13.85
CA THR A 25 -11.26 -6.59 13.81
C THR A 25 -11.25 -7.63 14.92
N LYS A 26 -11.61 -7.24 16.16
CA LYS A 26 -11.69 -8.18 17.31
C LYS A 26 -12.70 -9.29 17.03
N GLU A 27 -13.88 -8.92 16.56
CA GLU A 27 -14.92 -9.88 16.18
C GLU A 27 -14.46 -10.85 15.08
N ALA A 28 -13.76 -10.37 14.06
CA ALA A 28 -13.23 -11.23 13.01
C ALA A 28 -12.15 -12.20 13.53
N VAL A 29 -11.35 -11.79 14.54
CA VAL A 29 -10.39 -12.68 15.20
C VAL A 29 -11.13 -13.72 16.07
N HIS A 30 -12.17 -13.32 16.80
CA HIS A 30 -13.03 -14.26 17.54
C HIS A 30 -13.63 -15.31 16.61
N GLN A 31 -14.23 -14.88 15.49
CA GLN A 31 -14.81 -15.80 14.50
C GLN A 31 -13.77 -16.77 13.93
N LEU A 32 -12.53 -16.32 13.69
CA LEU A 32 -11.45 -17.17 13.21
C LEU A 32 -11.06 -18.23 14.28
N ILE A 33 -11.00 -17.86 15.56
CA ILE A 33 -10.74 -18.79 16.66
C ILE A 33 -11.89 -19.79 16.80
N ASP A 34 -13.12 -19.32 16.82
CA ASP A 34 -14.32 -20.12 17.03
C ASP A 34 -14.62 -21.07 15.85
N SER A 35 -14.13 -20.75 14.65
CA SER A 35 -14.23 -21.64 13.49
C SER A 35 -13.53 -22.98 13.69
N GLY A 36 -12.56 -23.05 14.63
CA GLY A 36 -11.74 -24.24 14.85
C GLY A 36 -10.75 -24.56 13.72
N ASP A 37 -10.64 -23.69 12.70
CA ASP A 37 -9.65 -23.83 11.61
C ASP A 37 -8.27 -23.38 12.11
N MET A 38 -7.60 -24.33 12.80
CA MET A 38 -6.27 -24.07 13.38
C MET A 38 -5.22 -23.75 12.30
N ALA A 39 -5.37 -24.29 11.09
CA ALA A 39 -4.44 -24.01 10.00
C ALA A 39 -4.59 -22.57 9.48
N ALA A 40 -5.82 -22.07 9.34
CA ALA A 40 -6.08 -20.68 8.97
C ALA A 40 -5.63 -19.72 10.07
N LEU A 41 -5.84 -20.07 11.34
CA LEU A 41 -5.40 -19.29 12.50
C LEU A 41 -3.86 -19.21 12.57
N GLU A 42 -3.18 -20.33 12.43
CA GLU A 42 -1.71 -20.39 12.38
C GLU A 42 -1.21 -19.53 11.22
N ASP A 43 -1.71 -19.73 9.98
CA ASP A 43 -1.30 -18.95 8.80
C ASP A 43 -1.51 -17.42 8.99
N ALA A 44 -2.51 -17.02 9.78
CA ALA A 44 -2.78 -15.62 10.08
C ALA A 44 -1.83 -15.00 11.13
N PHE A 45 -1.37 -15.79 12.13
CA PHE A 45 -0.72 -15.25 13.33
C PHE A 45 0.66 -15.81 13.65
N TYR A 46 1.20 -16.80 12.89
CA TYR A 46 2.47 -17.46 13.23
C TYR A 46 3.71 -16.56 13.08
N ARG A 47 3.58 -15.46 12.35
CA ARG A 47 4.63 -14.45 12.15
C ARG A 47 4.06 -13.08 11.83
N LYS A 48 4.92 -12.07 11.78
CA LYS A 48 4.60 -10.76 11.18
C LYS A 48 4.72 -10.85 9.67
N LEU A 49 3.89 -10.08 8.96
CA LEU A 49 4.02 -9.89 7.51
C LEU A 49 5.34 -9.16 7.23
N GLU A 50 6.22 -9.80 6.46
CA GLU A 50 7.54 -9.26 6.18
C GLU A 50 7.46 -8.11 5.18
N PHE A 51 8.11 -7.00 5.50
CA PHE A 51 8.43 -5.97 4.55
C PHE A 51 9.71 -6.42 3.80
N GLY A 52 9.52 -6.98 2.61
CA GLY A 52 10.62 -7.44 1.75
C GLY A 52 11.20 -6.33 0.87
N THR A 53 12.09 -6.71 -0.06
CA THR A 53 12.65 -5.78 -1.05
C THR A 53 11.52 -5.07 -1.81
N GLY A 54 11.38 -3.78 -1.54
CA GLY A 54 10.40 -2.91 -2.21
C GLY A 54 8.98 -2.90 -1.63
N GLY A 55 8.67 -3.60 -0.52
CA GLY A 55 7.37 -3.48 0.13
C GLY A 55 6.79 -4.72 0.78
N LEU A 56 5.49 -4.70 1.07
CA LEU A 56 4.70 -5.80 1.64
C LEU A 56 3.89 -6.52 0.56
N ARG A 57 3.61 -7.80 0.77
CA ARG A 57 2.61 -8.57 0.03
C ARG A 57 2.08 -9.73 0.85
N GLY A 58 0.76 -9.87 0.93
CA GLY A 58 0.12 -10.95 1.68
C GLY A 58 -1.35 -11.13 1.34
N LYS A 59 -1.95 -12.18 1.87
CA LYS A 59 -3.41 -12.35 1.86
C LYS A 59 -4.05 -11.26 2.71
N MET A 60 -5.20 -10.78 2.31
CA MET A 60 -6.00 -9.85 3.11
C MET A 60 -6.74 -10.58 4.23
N GLY A 61 -6.90 -9.92 5.37
CA GLY A 61 -7.62 -10.45 6.52
C GLY A 61 -7.05 -10.00 7.86
N VAL A 62 -7.60 -10.51 8.94
CA VAL A 62 -7.09 -10.26 10.30
C VAL A 62 -5.86 -11.10 10.57
N GLY A 63 -4.92 -10.54 11.35
CA GLY A 63 -3.71 -11.23 11.76
C GLY A 63 -2.43 -10.49 11.40
N THR A 64 -1.37 -10.87 12.11
CA THR A 64 -0.04 -10.26 11.95
C THR A 64 0.62 -10.59 10.62
N ASN A 65 0.26 -11.74 9.99
CA ASN A 65 0.74 -12.21 8.69
C ASN A 65 -0.28 -11.93 7.58
N ARG A 66 -1.03 -10.84 7.68
CA ARG A 66 -2.06 -10.44 6.70
C ARG A 66 -1.94 -8.97 6.31
N MET A 67 -2.42 -8.66 5.11
CA MET A 67 -2.68 -7.28 4.69
C MET A 67 -3.98 -6.80 5.31
N ASN A 68 -3.89 -5.82 6.17
CA ASN A 68 -5.02 -5.14 6.82
C ASN A 68 -4.64 -3.70 7.19
N LYS A 69 -5.58 -2.95 7.76
CA LYS A 69 -5.34 -1.53 8.09
C LYS A 69 -4.17 -1.34 9.06
N TYR A 70 -3.95 -2.28 9.98
CA TYR A 70 -2.88 -2.18 10.97
C TYR A 70 -1.50 -2.46 10.36
N THR A 71 -1.37 -3.54 9.59
CA THR A 71 -0.10 -3.88 8.94
C THR A 71 0.29 -2.84 7.88
N VAL A 72 -0.68 -2.29 7.15
CA VAL A 72 -0.47 -1.15 6.22
C VAL A 72 -0.09 0.11 6.99
N GLY A 73 -0.80 0.43 8.08
CA GLY A 73 -0.50 1.57 8.94
C GLY A 73 0.91 1.50 9.53
N MET A 74 1.29 0.35 10.09
CA MET A 74 2.62 0.12 10.67
C MET A 74 3.73 0.27 9.63
N ALA A 75 3.55 -0.29 8.43
CA ALA A 75 4.49 -0.11 7.33
C ALA A 75 4.62 1.36 6.91
N THR A 76 3.49 2.06 6.85
CA THR A 76 3.46 3.49 6.50
C THR A 76 4.11 4.34 7.59
N GLN A 77 3.89 4.04 8.86
CA GLN A 77 4.56 4.72 9.97
C GLN A 77 6.08 4.56 9.89
N GLY A 78 6.56 3.34 9.61
CA GLY A 78 7.99 3.09 9.42
C GLY A 78 8.57 3.87 8.23
N LEU A 79 7.85 3.92 7.11
CA LEU A 79 8.23 4.76 5.95
C LEU A 79 8.26 6.25 6.32
N ALA A 80 7.26 6.76 7.05
CA ALA A 80 7.22 8.14 7.51
C ALA A 80 8.41 8.46 8.41
N ASN A 81 8.71 7.60 9.38
CA ASN A 81 9.86 7.76 10.28
C ASN A 81 11.17 7.79 9.50
N TYR A 82 11.34 6.92 8.50
CA TYR A 82 12.53 6.91 7.65
C TYR A 82 12.68 8.22 6.88
N ILE A 83 11.62 8.69 6.23
CA ILE A 83 11.63 9.95 5.47
C ILE A 83 12.03 11.11 6.36
N LEU A 84 11.33 11.29 7.49
CA LEU A 84 11.56 12.43 8.40
C LEU A 84 12.95 12.44 9.04
N LYS A 85 13.56 11.26 9.21
CA LYS A 85 14.87 11.11 9.84
C LYS A 85 16.04 11.24 8.86
N ASN A 86 15.88 10.71 7.64
CA ASN A 86 17.03 10.48 6.75
C ASN A 86 17.00 11.30 5.47
N VAL A 87 15.85 11.89 5.11
CA VAL A 87 15.75 12.74 3.92
C VAL A 87 15.93 14.20 4.33
N PRO A 88 16.89 14.94 3.73
CA PRO A 88 17.08 16.36 4.05
C PRO A 88 15.88 17.22 3.64
N GLY A 89 15.62 18.28 4.41
CA GLY A 89 14.57 19.26 4.14
C GLY A 89 13.37 19.11 5.06
N GLU A 90 12.43 20.04 4.97
CA GLU A 90 11.23 20.08 5.82
C GLU A 90 9.95 19.78 5.04
N ASN A 91 9.96 19.93 3.72
CA ASN A 91 8.78 19.80 2.87
C ASN A 91 8.79 18.43 2.13
N HIS A 92 8.43 17.38 2.85
CA HIS A 92 8.32 16.05 2.26
C HIS A 92 6.93 15.83 1.67
N SER A 93 6.88 15.10 0.55
CA SER A 93 5.62 14.67 -0.04
C SER A 93 5.70 13.25 -0.60
N VAL A 94 4.56 12.57 -0.64
CA VAL A 94 4.44 11.21 -1.16
C VAL A 94 3.27 11.12 -2.14
N CYS A 95 3.51 10.56 -3.33
CA CYS A 95 2.45 10.21 -4.27
C CYS A 95 1.88 8.84 -3.97
N ILE A 96 0.56 8.67 -4.02
CA ILE A 96 -0.10 7.39 -3.75
C ILE A 96 -1.01 7.02 -4.91
N SER A 97 -0.89 5.78 -5.36
CA SER A 97 -1.77 5.16 -6.34
C SER A 97 -2.20 3.76 -5.89
N PHE A 98 -3.26 3.27 -6.49
CA PHE A 98 -3.83 1.96 -6.17
C PHE A 98 -4.47 1.32 -7.40
N ASP A 99 -4.60 -0.01 -7.37
CA ASP A 99 -5.26 -0.79 -8.41
C ASP A 99 -6.72 -1.13 -8.07
N SER A 100 -7.35 -1.96 -8.90
CA SER A 100 -8.75 -2.37 -8.76
C SER A 100 -8.99 -3.50 -7.76
N ARG A 101 -7.98 -3.93 -6.99
CA ARG A 101 -8.12 -5.01 -6.02
C ARG A 101 -9.02 -4.60 -4.85
N ASN A 102 -9.63 -5.60 -4.22
CA ASN A 102 -10.37 -5.40 -2.98
C ASN A 102 -9.47 -4.66 -1.97
N ASN A 103 -10.03 -3.72 -1.24
CA ASN A 103 -9.38 -2.90 -0.22
C ASN A 103 -8.22 -1.99 -0.72
N SER A 104 -7.87 -1.98 -2.01
CA SER A 104 -6.77 -1.13 -2.49
C SER A 104 -7.02 0.36 -2.25
N ALA A 105 -8.22 0.84 -2.52
CA ALA A 105 -8.60 2.24 -2.27
C ALA A 105 -8.59 2.58 -0.77
N GLU A 106 -9.01 1.63 0.09
CA GLU A 106 -9.00 1.80 1.54
C GLU A 106 -7.57 1.85 2.08
N PHE A 107 -6.72 0.90 1.68
CA PHE A 107 -5.31 0.89 2.08
C PHE A 107 -4.56 2.14 1.60
N ALA A 108 -4.90 2.66 0.41
CA ALA A 108 -4.34 3.91 -0.09
C ALA A 108 -4.75 5.10 0.79
N ARG A 109 -6.02 5.17 1.25
CA ARG A 109 -6.49 6.21 2.19
C ARG A 109 -5.81 6.09 3.55
N ILE A 110 -5.69 4.88 4.12
CA ILE A 110 -4.97 4.66 5.37
C ILE A 110 -3.52 5.14 5.25
N THR A 111 -2.84 4.78 4.15
CA THR A 111 -1.49 5.25 3.86
C THR A 111 -1.44 6.78 3.81
N ALA A 112 -2.39 7.43 3.11
CA ALA A 112 -2.46 8.87 3.00
C ALA A 112 -2.63 9.54 4.37
N HIS A 113 -3.55 9.06 5.19
CA HIS A 113 -3.80 9.63 6.53
C HIS A 113 -2.60 9.45 7.45
N VAL A 114 -1.98 8.27 7.51
CA VAL A 114 -0.79 8.05 8.37
C VAL A 114 0.36 8.96 7.95
N LEU A 115 0.63 9.14 6.65
CA LEU A 115 1.65 10.07 6.18
C LEU A 115 1.31 11.53 6.54
N ALA A 116 0.08 11.97 6.26
CA ALA A 116 -0.38 13.31 6.58
C ALA A 116 -0.30 13.60 8.09
N ASN A 117 -0.72 12.67 8.94
CA ASN A 117 -0.65 12.77 10.39
C ASN A 117 0.78 12.81 10.94
N ASN A 118 1.77 12.41 10.12
CA ASN A 118 3.20 12.58 10.41
C ASN A 118 3.79 13.89 9.83
N GLY A 119 2.97 14.76 9.23
CA GLY A 119 3.43 16.03 8.65
C GLY A 119 4.02 15.89 7.24
N ILE A 120 3.74 14.80 6.54
CA ILE A 120 4.18 14.56 5.17
C ILE A 120 3.01 14.81 4.22
N SER A 121 3.15 15.77 3.29
CA SER A 121 2.11 16.07 2.30
C SER A 121 1.85 14.90 1.36
N VAL A 122 0.61 14.72 0.96
CA VAL A 122 0.20 13.57 0.15
C VAL A 122 -0.45 14.02 -1.15
N TRP A 123 -0.02 13.43 -2.26
CA TRP A 123 -0.66 13.46 -3.56
C TRP A 123 -1.36 12.12 -3.80
N LEU A 124 -2.66 12.05 -3.56
CA LEU A 124 -3.45 10.82 -3.69
C LEU A 124 -4.22 10.81 -5.01
N TYR A 125 -4.07 9.78 -5.83
CA TYR A 125 -4.95 9.62 -6.98
C TYR A 125 -6.41 9.45 -6.55
N ASP A 126 -7.31 10.16 -7.21
CA ASP A 126 -8.75 10.17 -6.95
C ASP A 126 -9.43 8.83 -7.25
N ARG A 127 -8.86 8.07 -8.18
CA ARG A 127 -9.28 6.74 -8.61
C ARG A 127 -8.07 5.89 -8.98
N LEU A 128 -8.28 4.62 -9.26
CA LEU A 128 -7.21 3.68 -9.60
C LEU A 128 -6.34 4.17 -10.78
N ARG A 129 -5.02 4.00 -10.65
CA ARG A 129 -4.04 4.27 -11.72
C ARG A 129 -2.93 3.24 -11.69
N PRO A 130 -2.38 2.86 -12.86
CA PRO A 130 -1.29 1.90 -12.93
C PRO A 130 0.06 2.50 -12.48
N ILE A 131 1.01 1.62 -12.17
CA ILE A 131 2.35 1.98 -11.70
C ILE A 131 3.05 3.04 -12.56
N PRO A 132 3.00 3.02 -13.92
CA PRO A 132 3.67 4.05 -14.71
C PRO A 132 3.19 5.48 -14.42
N LEU A 133 1.90 5.67 -14.13
CA LEU A 133 1.38 6.97 -13.72
C LEU A 133 1.90 7.39 -12.35
N LEU A 134 2.02 6.46 -11.40
CA LEU A 134 2.63 6.76 -10.11
C LEU A 134 4.08 7.21 -10.27
N SER A 135 4.88 6.45 -11.01
CA SER A 135 6.29 6.79 -11.29
C SER A 135 6.43 8.17 -11.94
N PHE A 136 5.55 8.48 -12.90
CA PHE A 136 5.50 9.78 -13.54
C PHE A 136 5.11 10.89 -12.56
N ALA A 137 4.09 10.67 -11.72
CA ALA A 137 3.64 11.63 -10.72
C ALA A 137 4.74 11.94 -9.70
N VAL A 138 5.46 10.94 -9.18
CA VAL A 138 6.58 11.13 -8.24
C VAL A 138 7.60 12.10 -8.82
N ARG A 139 8.01 11.91 -10.07
CA ARG A 139 8.99 12.79 -10.74
C ARG A 139 8.41 14.18 -11.05
N THR A 140 7.18 14.25 -11.55
CA THR A 140 6.52 15.50 -11.92
C THR A 140 6.24 16.38 -10.71
N LYS A 141 5.78 15.81 -9.60
CA LYS A 141 5.54 16.51 -8.34
C LYS A 141 6.82 16.73 -7.52
N LYS A 142 7.96 16.16 -7.97
CA LYS A 142 9.23 16.14 -7.21
C LYS A 142 9.02 15.58 -5.79
N ALA A 143 8.17 14.56 -5.69
CA ALA A 143 7.85 13.96 -4.41
C ALA A 143 9.04 13.15 -3.86
N THR A 144 9.14 13.07 -2.55
CA THR A 144 10.18 12.30 -1.85
C THR A 144 10.07 10.82 -2.16
N ALA A 145 8.83 10.31 -2.22
CA ALA A 145 8.56 8.90 -2.46
C ALA A 145 7.20 8.69 -3.14
N GLY A 146 6.93 7.46 -3.53
CA GLY A 146 5.63 7.00 -4.00
C GLY A 146 5.20 5.69 -3.34
N VAL A 147 3.91 5.47 -3.24
CA VAL A 147 3.34 4.21 -2.74
C VAL A 147 2.32 3.69 -3.74
N MET A 148 2.47 2.43 -4.13
CA MET A 148 1.50 1.70 -4.95
C MET A 148 0.85 0.58 -4.16
N ILE A 149 -0.45 0.64 -4.00
CA ILE A 149 -1.23 -0.44 -3.38
C ILE A 149 -1.66 -1.42 -4.47
N THR A 150 -0.97 -2.56 -4.52
CA THR A 150 -1.19 -3.61 -5.53
C THR A 150 -0.47 -4.90 -5.16
N ALA A 151 -1.03 -6.05 -5.51
CA ALA A 151 -0.32 -7.33 -5.48
C ALA A 151 -0.01 -7.86 -6.90
N SER A 152 0.05 -6.98 -7.90
CA SER A 152 0.41 -7.35 -9.29
C SER A 152 -0.52 -8.43 -9.86
N HIS A 153 0.01 -9.62 -10.15
CA HIS A 153 -0.69 -10.77 -10.73
C HIS A 153 -1.09 -11.85 -9.71
N ASN A 154 -0.90 -11.62 -8.42
CA ASN A 154 -1.30 -12.58 -7.39
C ASN A 154 -2.83 -12.79 -7.38
N PRO A 155 -3.33 -13.90 -6.82
CA PRO A 155 -4.75 -14.18 -6.64
C PRO A 155 -5.49 -13.03 -5.94
N LYS A 156 -6.81 -12.97 -6.13
CA LYS A 156 -7.67 -11.85 -5.70
C LYS A 156 -7.68 -11.59 -4.19
N GLU A 157 -7.37 -12.60 -3.39
CA GLU A 157 -7.26 -12.55 -1.94
C GLU A 157 -6.00 -11.85 -1.43
N TYR A 158 -5.02 -11.59 -2.33
CA TYR A 158 -3.80 -10.89 -2.01
C TYR A 158 -3.91 -9.39 -2.28
N ASN A 159 -3.21 -8.61 -1.46
CA ASN A 159 -2.88 -7.23 -1.76
C ASN A 159 -1.42 -6.96 -1.39
N GLY A 160 -0.91 -5.76 -1.68
CA GLY A 160 0.47 -5.39 -1.42
C GLY A 160 0.66 -3.89 -1.34
N TYR A 161 1.82 -3.51 -0.85
CA TYR A 161 2.25 -2.15 -0.62
C TYR A 161 3.67 -2.01 -1.18
N LYS A 162 3.84 -1.29 -2.28
CA LYS A 162 5.15 -1.10 -2.93
C LYS A 162 5.61 0.33 -2.76
N VAL A 163 6.88 0.51 -2.41
CA VAL A 163 7.49 1.83 -2.25
C VAL A 163 8.36 2.18 -3.46
N PHE A 164 8.22 3.42 -3.92
CA PHE A 164 8.99 4.05 -4.97
C PHE A 164 9.76 5.23 -4.39
N TRP A 165 10.90 5.58 -4.97
CA TRP A 165 11.70 6.69 -4.50
C TRP A 165 11.57 7.91 -5.42
N SER A 166 12.29 8.98 -5.09
CA SER A 166 12.19 10.29 -5.78
C SER A 166 12.53 10.25 -7.27
N ASP A 167 13.27 9.24 -7.73
CA ASP A 167 13.53 8.98 -9.15
C ASP A 167 12.37 8.32 -9.91
N GLY A 168 11.31 7.94 -9.18
CA GLY A 168 10.15 7.22 -9.71
C GLY A 168 10.36 5.71 -9.89
N ALA A 169 11.50 5.16 -9.46
CA ALA A 169 11.76 3.73 -9.46
C ALA A 169 11.36 3.08 -8.13
N GLN A 170 11.08 1.78 -8.15
CA GLN A 170 10.88 1.02 -6.92
C GLN A 170 12.16 1.01 -6.10
N ILE A 171 12.05 1.15 -4.77
CA ILE A 171 13.21 1.17 -3.87
C ILE A 171 14.08 -0.08 -4.01
N ILE A 172 15.38 0.11 -3.90
CA ILE A 172 16.41 -0.93 -3.90
C ILE A 172 17.39 -0.67 -2.75
N SER A 173 18.29 -1.64 -2.50
CA SER A 173 19.34 -1.51 -1.49
C SER A 173 20.24 -0.27 -1.77
N PRO A 174 20.59 0.52 -0.74
CA PRO A 174 20.38 0.27 0.70
C PRO A 174 19.03 0.78 1.26
N VAL A 175 18.31 1.64 0.52
CA VAL A 175 17.10 2.34 1.00
C VAL A 175 16.00 1.38 1.47
N ASP A 176 15.81 0.27 0.76
CA ASP A 176 14.84 -0.76 1.14
C ASP A 176 15.15 -1.33 2.54
N LYS A 177 16.41 -1.65 2.82
CA LYS A 177 16.85 -2.20 4.12
C LYS A 177 16.67 -1.20 5.25
N ASP A 178 16.96 0.06 5.00
CA ASP A 178 16.83 1.11 5.99
C ASP A 178 15.37 1.38 6.32
N ILE A 179 14.47 1.36 5.32
CA ILE A 179 13.01 1.45 5.53
C ILE A 179 12.52 0.23 6.32
N VAL A 180 12.95 -0.99 5.95
CA VAL A 180 12.64 -2.22 6.70
C VAL A 180 13.05 -2.09 8.17
N ALA A 181 14.22 -1.54 8.44
CA ALA A 181 14.70 -1.34 9.80
C ALA A 181 13.79 -0.39 10.61
N GLU A 182 13.27 0.69 10.00
CA GLU A 182 12.30 1.57 10.66
C GLU A 182 10.93 0.91 10.81
N VAL A 183 10.44 0.16 9.81
CA VAL A 183 9.19 -0.61 9.89
C VAL A 183 9.24 -1.63 11.03
N ASN A 184 10.34 -2.34 11.19
CA ASN A 184 10.49 -3.37 12.23
C ASN A 184 10.50 -2.79 13.66
N LYS A 185 10.72 -1.48 13.84
CA LYS A 185 10.60 -0.81 15.13
C LYS A 185 9.14 -0.57 15.52
N ILE A 186 8.22 -0.59 14.57
CA ILE A 186 6.80 -0.44 14.83
C ILE A 186 6.24 -1.81 15.21
N THR A 187 6.10 -2.04 16.50
CA THR A 187 5.74 -3.34 17.05
C THR A 187 4.28 -3.45 17.46
N ASP A 188 3.61 -2.30 17.60
CA ASP A 188 2.24 -2.19 18.08
C ASP A 188 1.46 -1.12 17.30
N PRO A 189 0.16 -1.30 17.03
CA PRO A 189 -0.67 -0.31 16.35
C PRO A 189 -0.75 1.06 17.04
N SER A 190 -0.60 1.12 18.36
CA SER A 190 -0.60 2.39 19.10
C SER A 190 0.58 3.31 18.74
N MET A 191 1.63 2.76 18.13
CA MET A 191 2.76 3.53 17.60
C MET A 191 2.44 4.20 16.26
N VAL A 192 1.29 3.91 15.65
CA VAL A 192 0.87 4.46 14.36
C VAL A 192 -0.03 5.66 14.55
N LYS A 193 0.25 6.74 13.89
CA LYS A 193 -0.58 7.95 13.92
C LYS A 193 -1.80 7.80 12.99
N PHE A 194 -2.77 6.99 13.41
CA PHE A 194 -4.03 6.85 12.66
C PHE A 194 -4.91 8.11 12.74
N GLU A 195 -4.87 8.81 13.86
CA GLU A 195 -5.67 10.02 14.07
C GLU A 195 -4.84 11.29 13.83
N PRO A 196 -5.46 12.37 13.35
CA PRO A 196 -4.77 13.62 13.09
C PRO A 196 -4.29 14.27 14.41
N GLY A 197 -3.06 14.76 14.39
CA GLY A 197 -2.46 15.57 15.44
C GLY A 197 -2.24 17.01 14.98
N ASP A 198 -1.58 17.81 15.81
CA ASP A 198 -1.34 19.26 15.59
C ASP A 198 -0.53 19.57 14.30
N LYS A 199 0.18 18.60 13.75
CA LYS A 199 1.04 18.76 12.57
C LYS A 199 0.54 17.95 11.36
N CYS A 200 -0.78 17.80 11.22
CA CYS A 200 -1.35 17.11 10.07
C CYS A 200 -1.09 17.91 8.78
N ALA A 201 -0.47 17.28 7.79
CA ALA A 201 -0.23 17.86 6.47
C ALA A 201 -1.43 17.65 5.53
N GLU A 202 -1.40 18.29 4.37
CA GLU A 202 -2.47 18.23 3.39
C GLU A 202 -2.46 16.91 2.59
N ILE A 203 -3.66 16.40 2.31
CA ILE A 203 -3.89 15.34 1.32
C ILE A 203 -4.58 16.00 0.13
N THR A 204 -3.84 16.14 -0.97
CA THR A 204 -4.33 16.73 -2.22
C THR A 204 -4.67 15.61 -3.21
N LEU A 205 -5.88 15.65 -3.77
CA LEU A 205 -6.27 14.71 -4.82
C LEU A 205 -5.64 15.10 -6.15
N MET A 206 -5.19 14.11 -6.91
CA MET A 206 -4.76 14.27 -8.30
C MET A 206 -5.52 13.30 -9.21
N GLY A 207 -5.81 13.72 -10.42
CA GLY A 207 -6.63 12.97 -11.36
C GLY A 207 -6.35 13.36 -12.81
N ASP A 208 -7.37 13.81 -13.52
CA ASP A 208 -7.36 14.02 -14.98
C ASP A 208 -6.24 14.95 -15.48
N GLU A 209 -5.84 15.95 -14.70
CA GLU A 209 -4.71 16.83 -15.05
C GLU A 209 -3.39 16.04 -15.13
N MET A 210 -3.14 15.17 -14.14
CA MET A 210 -1.95 14.33 -14.13
C MET A 210 -2.00 13.25 -15.21
N ASP A 211 -3.20 12.70 -15.48
CA ASP A 211 -3.41 11.77 -16.58
C ASP A 211 -3.09 12.42 -17.92
N LYS A 212 -3.59 13.65 -18.15
CA LYS A 212 -3.30 14.40 -19.36
C LYS A 212 -1.80 14.66 -19.52
N ALA A 213 -1.14 15.12 -18.48
CA ALA A 213 0.31 15.35 -18.51
C ALA A 213 1.10 14.09 -18.85
N TYR A 214 0.69 12.94 -18.31
CA TYR A 214 1.28 11.65 -18.63
C TYR A 214 1.05 11.26 -20.09
N MET A 215 -0.19 11.38 -20.57
CA MET A 215 -0.54 11.06 -21.96
C MET A 215 0.18 11.95 -22.96
N ASP A 216 0.28 13.26 -22.68
CA ASP A 216 1.04 14.19 -23.51
C ASP A 216 2.51 13.76 -23.60
N ALA A 217 3.13 13.40 -22.47
CA ALA A 217 4.52 12.92 -22.44
C ALA A 217 4.70 11.60 -23.21
N VAL A 218 3.82 10.62 -23.03
CA VAL A 218 3.91 9.31 -23.71
C VAL A 218 3.69 9.44 -25.19
N THR A 219 2.79 10.32 -25.62
CA THR A 219 2.49 10.55 -27.06
C THR A 219 3.72 11.04 -27.82
N THR A 220 4.60 11.83 -27.18
CA THR A 220 5.85 12.28 -27.83
C THR A 220 6.82 11.13 -28.15
N LEU A 221 6.65 9.98 -27.49
CA LEU A 221 7.50 8.80 -27.69
C LEU A 221 6.99 7.86 -28.80
N MET A 222 5.87 8.21 -29.43
CA MET A 222 5.28 7.42 -30.51
C MET A 222 6.15 7.45 -31.75
N LEU A 223 6.66 6.29 -32.19
CA LEU A 223 7.58 6.20 -33.31
C LEU A 223 6.90 6.33 -34.70
N SER A 224 5.65 5.91 -34.80
CA SER A 224 4.91 5.85 -36.07
C SER A 224 3.43 6.23 -35.92
N PRO A 225 3.11 7.48 -35.56
CA PRO A 225 1.73 7.91 -35.34
C PRO A 225 0.86 7.78 -36.60
N GLU A 226 1.44 7.99 -37.78
CA GLU A 226 0.78 7.81 -39.07
C GLU A 226 0.40 6.33 -39.34
N SER A 227 1.13 5.37 -38.83
CA SER A 227 0.76 3.95 -38.93
C SER A 227 -0.48 3.64 -38.10
N VAL A 228 -0.59 4.21 -36.90
CA VAL A 228 -1.77 4.08 -36.03
C VAL A 228 -2.99 4.72 -36.74
N ALA A 229 -2.82 5.92 -37.32
CA ALA A 229 -3.88 6.61 -38.04
C ALA A 229 -4.39 5.82 -39.24
N ARG A 230 -3.50 5.15 -40.02
CA ARG A 230 -3.90 4.29 -41.16
C ARG A 230 -4.69 3.04 -40.75
N HIS A 231 -4.64 2.64 -39.51
CA HIS A 231 -5.35 1.46 -39.01
C HIS A 231 -6.42 1.83 -37.97
N SER A 232 -7.03 2.99 -38.12
CA SER A 232 -8.07 3.51 -37.23
C SER A 232 -9.33 2.64 -37.20
N ASP A 233 -9.54 1.76 -38.20
CA ASP A 233 -10.63 0.79 -38.32
C ASP A 233 -10.34 -0.52 -37.59
N MET A 234 -9.14 -0.68 -37.03
CA MET A 234 -8.75 -1.89 -36.27
C MET A 234 -9.70 -2.11 -35.07
N LYS A 235 -10.31 -3.28 -35.03
CA LYS A 235 -11.17 -3.69 -33.91
C LYS A 235 -10.31 -4.21 -32.77
N ILE A 236 -10.32 -3.49 -31.65
CA ILE A 236 -9.58 -3.85 -30.44
C ILE A 236 -10.58 -4.27 -29.37
N VAL A 237 -10.44 -5.49 -28.84
CA VAL A 237 -11.17 -5.91 -27.65
C VAL A 237 -10.24 -5.74 -26.45
N TYR A 238 -10.56 -4.77 -25.60
CA TYR A 238 -9.86 -4.57 -24.34
C TYR A 238 -10.71 -5.11 -23.20
N THR A 239 -10.11 -5.96 -22.34
CA THR A 239 -10.75 -6.43 -21.14
C THR A 239 -9.84 -6.12 -19.96
N PRO A 240 -10.31 -5.41 -18.91
CA PRO A 240 -9.53 -5.25 -17.70
C PRO A 240 -9.27 -6.63 -17.09
N SER A 241 -8.05 -6.89 -16.68
CA SER A 241 -7.67 -8.19 -16.17
C SER A 241 -8.43 -8.54 -14.88
N ARG A 242 -8.51 -9.84 -14.58
CA ARG A 242 -9.35 -10.50 -13.56
C ARG A 242 -9.19 -10.02 -12.11
N PHE A 243 -8.39 -9.02 -11.83
CA PHE A 243 -7.93 -8.71 -10.47
C PHE A 243 -8.77 -7.68 -9.71
N GLY A 244 -9.89 -7.24 -10.25
CA GLY A 244 -10.84 -6.40 -9.55
C GLY A 244 -12.22 -6.48 -10.19
N ARG A 245 -13.29 -6.42 -9.41
CA ARG A 245 -14.61 -6.18 -9.94
C ARG A 245 -14.60 -4.82 -10.63
N ALA A 246 -14.82 -4.80 -11.94
CA ALA A 246 -15.19 -3.57 -12.60
C ALA A 246 -16.45 -3.02 -11.91
N HIS A 247 -16.35 -1.88 -11.24
CA HIS A 247 -17.52 -1.12 -10.89
C HIS A 247 -18.18 -0.72 -12.22
N ARG A 248 -19.33 -1.31 -12.51
CA ARG A 248 -20.21 -0.77 -13.53
C ARG A 248 -20.70 0.58 -13.01
N SER A 249 -20.26 1.64 -13.64
CA SER A 249 -20.94 2.94 -13.57
C SER A 249 -22.28 2.87 -14.23
#